data_506b144e36fd477a9522e0e7fbffeea0
#
_entry.id   506b144e36fd477a9522e0e7fbffeea0
#
_cell.length_a   1.000
_cell.length_b   1.000
_cell.length_c   1.000
_cell.angle_alpha   90.00
_cell.angle_beta   90.00
_cell.angle_gamma   90.00
#
_symmetry.space_group_name_H-M   'P 1'
#
loop_
_entity.id
_entity.type
_entity.pdbx_description
1 polymer ?
#
loop_
_entity_poly.entity_id
_entity_poly.type
_entity_poly.pdbx_seq_one_letter_code
_entity_poly.pdbx_strand_id
1 'polypeptide(L)'
;MENPVLRCAIVDDEPLALSLMVSYVRKTPFLSLAGAYSSAVEALGAFRTVPVDLVFLDIQMPELDGLDFSRMIDKSVKIVFTTAFDRYAIDGYKVNAVDYLLKPISYKDFLEAAGRVLERMGESREAVPGALSVARNSFFVKSEYRYIQIYFDEILYVEGLKDYVKIYLSGTREPVLSHISMKAVEARLPASEFIRIHRSFIVRKDRIRSIERSGVVVCDTNASMEGRRIPVGENYREQLRRFMEGGMSE
;
A
#
# COMPACT_ATOMS: atom_id res chain seq x y z
N MET A 1 1.11 -4.42 -30.19
CA MET A 1 0.61 -3.32 -29.34
C MET A 1 1.83 -2.71 -28.68
N GLU A 2 2.10 -1.42 -28.92
CA GLU A 2 3.23 -0.74 -28.25
C GLU A 2 2.90 -0.65 -26.77
N ASN A 3 3.82 -1.12 -25.93
CA ASN A 3 3.71 -0.92 -24.48
C ASN A 3 3.67 0.59 -24.17
N PRO A 4 2.74 1.07 -23.34
CA PRO A 4 2.71 2.48 -22.97
C PRO A 4 4.01 2.87 -22.28
N VAL A 5 4.68 3.90 -22.79
CA VAL A 5 5.90 4.46 -22.18
C VAL A 5 5.47 5.56 -21.22
N LEU A 6 5.77 5.40 -19.92
CA LEU A 6 5.43 6.37 -18.87
C LEU A 6 6.49 7.48 -18.82
N ARG A 7 6.06 8.73 -18.84
CA ARG A 7 6.93 9.90 -18.65
C ARG A 7 7.25 10.04 -17.17
N CYS A 8 8.49 9.75 -16.82
CA CYS A 8 8.95 9.64 -15.43
C CYS A 8 9.84 10.84 -15.06
N ALA A 9 9.52 11.51 -13.97
CA ALA A 9 10.36 12.53 -13.35
C ALA A 9 11.02 11.97 -12.08
N ILE A 10 12.23 12.50 -11.78
CA ILE A 10 12.95 12.25 -10.53
C ILE A 10 13.15 13.58 -9.82
N VAL A 11 12.86 13.63 -8.53
CA VAL A 11 13.07 14.81 -7.67
C VAL A 11 13.79 14.37 -6.41
N ASP A 12 15.03 14.77 -6.26
CA ASP A 12 15.91 14.37 -5.13
C ASP A 12 17.06 15.38 -5.01
N ASP A 13 17.26 16.00 -3.85
CA ASP A 13 18.28 17.01 -3.62
C ASP A 13 19.70 16.41 -3.46
N GLU A 14 19.80 15.08 -3.30
CA GLU A 14 21.05 14.37 -3.23
C GLU A 14 21.57 14.00 -4.64
N PRO A 15 22.69 14.60 -5.14
CA PRO A 15 23.13 14.40 -6.53
C PRO A 15 23.42 12.95 -6.90
N LEU A 16 23.92 12.13 -5.96
CA LEU A 16 24.21 10.73 -6.20
C LEU A 16 22.94 9.91 -6.33
N ALA A 17 21.95 10.13 -5.46
CA ALA A 17 20.66 9.47 -5.54
C ALA A 17 19.92 9.86 -6.82
N LEU A 18 19.90 11.15 -7.16
CA LEU A 18 19.32 11.66 -8.40
C LEU A 18 19.95 10.98 -9.64
N SER A 19 21.28 10.93 -9.71
CA SER A 19 22.01 10.29 -10.83
C SER A 19 21.74 8.80 -10.92
N LEU A 20 21.67 8.10 -9.78
CA LEU A 20 21.36 6.69 -9.70
C LEU A 20 19.95 6.40 -10.25
N MET A 21 18.95 7.15 -9.78
CA MET A 21 17.56 7.00 -10.20
C MET A 21 17.39 7.31 -11.69
N VAL A 22 18.04 8.35 -12.22
CA VAL A 22 18.08 8.64 -13.66
C VAL A 22 18.65 7.46 -14.45
N SER A 23 19.70 6.82 -13.93
CA SER A 23 20.28 5.62 -14.58
C SER A 23 19.30 4.46 -14.62
N TYR A 24 18.47 4.30 -13.59
CA TYR A 24 17.43 3.27 -13.50
C TYR A 24 16.30 3.54 -14.50
N VAL A 25 15.82 4.79 -14.60
CA VAL A 25 14.82 5.18 -15.61
C VAL A 25 15.30 4.83 -17.02
N ARG A 26 16.54 5.21 -17.35
CA ARG A 26 17.13 4.96 -18.69
C ARG A 26 17.29 3.47 -19.02
N LYS A 27 17.43 2.59 -18.02
CA LYS A 27 17.53 1.14 -18.18
C LYS A 27 16.17 0.45 -18.29
N THR A 28 15.07 1.13 -17.97
CA THR A 28 13.73 0.55 -17.90
C THR A 28 12.95 0.84 -19.18
N PRO A 29 12.66 -0.16 -20.03
CA PRO A 29 12.14 0.07 -21.39
C PRO A 29 10.77 0.76 -21.46
N PHE A 30 9.94 0.63 -20.43
CA PHE A 30 8.61 1.24 -20.36
C PHE A 30 8.60 2.62 -19.68
N LEU A 31 9.77 3.19 -19.36
CA LEU A 31 9.90 4.53 -18.81
C LEU A 31 10.65 5.44 -19.79
N SER A 32 10.24 6.71 -19.85
CA SER A 32 10.99 7.79 -20.49
C SER A 32 11.25 8.90 -19.49
N LEU A 33 12.49 9.41 -19.43
CA LEU A 33 12.84 10.49 -18.52
C LEU A 33 12.21 11.81 -19.00
N ALA A 34 11.24 12.32 -18.22
CA ALA A 34 10.62 13.63 -18.44
C ALA A 34 11.45 14.78 -17.84
N GLY A 35 12.15 14.51 -16.72
CA GLY A 35 13.02 15.47 -16.06
C GLY A 35 13.68 14.90 -14.82
N ALA A 36 14.77 15.54 -14.39
CA ALA A 36 15.46 15.23 -13.15
C ALA A 36 15.76 16.57 -12.45
N TYR A 37 15.27 16.72 -11.23
CA TYR A 37 15.28 17.99 -10.51
C TYR A 37 15.94 17.82 -9.15
N SER A 38 16.81 18.73 -8.78
CA SER A 38 17.47 18.75 -7.48
C SER A 38 16.69 19.55 -6.43
N SER A 39 15.52 20.08 -6.77
CA SER A 39 14.68 20.87 -5.89
C SER A 39 13.20 20.65 -6.22
N ALA A 40 12.38 20.53 -5.16
CA ALA A 40 10.92 20.47 -5.30
C ALA A 40 10.36 21.75 -5.93
N VAL A 41 10.93 22.90 -5.64
CA VAL A 41 10.49 24.19 -6.21
C VAL A 41 10.74 24.24 -7.72
N GLU A 42 11.92 23.79 -8.17
CA GLU A 42 12.25 23.66 -9.58
C GLU A 42 11.27 22.70 -10.30
N ALA A 43 11.06 21.53 -9.72
CA ALA A 43 10.15 20.52 -10.26
C ALA A 43 8.71 21.06 -10.37
N LEU A 44 8.23 21.78 -9.35
CA LEU A 44 6.89 22.37 -9.36
C LEU A 44 6.71 23.36 -10.51
N GLY A 45 7.73 24.16 -10.80
CA GLY A 45 7.74 25.05 -11.96
C GLY A 45 7.67 24.28 -13.29
N ALA A 46 8.49 23.23 -13.43
CA ALA A 46 8.59 22.42 -14.64
C ALA A 46 7.30 21.61 -14.92
N PHE A 47 6.63 21.08 -13.89
CA PHE A 47 5.43 20.25 -14.05
C PHE A 47 4.22 21.04 -14.62
N ARG A 48 4.29 22.36 -14.70
CA ARG A 48 3.29 23.17 -15.38
C ARG A 48 3.32 23.05 -16.90
N THR A 49 4.48 22.70 -17.46
CA THR A 49 4.71 22.65 -18.92
C THR A 49 5.17 21.28 -19.40
N VAL A 50 5.84 20.52 -18.55
CA VAL A 50 6.34 19.18 -18.84
C VAL A 50 5.29 18.16 -18.35
N PRO A 51 4.69 17.38 -19.25
CA PRO A 51 3.76 16.36 -18.85
C PRO A 51 4.49 15.18 -18.17
N VAL A 52 4.04 14.82 -16.96
CA VAL A 52 4.60 13.75 -16.12
C VAL A 52 3.50 12.77 -15.76
N ASP A 53 3.78 11.46 -15.90
CA ASP A 53 2.86 10.39 -15.53
C ASP A 53 3.24 9.77 -14.18
N LEU A 54 4.54 9.72 -13.89
CA LEU A 54 5.14 9.14 -12.68
C LEU A 54 6.23 10.07 -12.14
N VAL A 55 6.28 10.26 -10.83
CA VAL A 55 7.41 10.92 -10.16
C VAL A 55 7.95 10.03 -9.04
N PHE A 56 9.28 9.80 -9.05
CA PHE A 56 10.02 9.36 -7.87
C PHE A 56 10.46 10.60 -7.11
N LEU A 57 10.04 10.72 -5.86
CA LEU A 57 10.06 11.96 -5.10
C LEU A 57 10.70 11.72 -3.74
N ASP A 58 11.84 12.36 -3.49
CA ASP A 58 12.39 12.36 -2.13
C ASP A 58 11.46 13.13 -1.18
N ILE A 59 11.30 12.59 0.03
CA ILE A 59 10.50 13.23 1.06
C ILE A 59 11.26 14.40 1.68
N GLN A 60 12.54 14.20 1.97
CA GLN A 60 13.33 15.18 2.69
C GLN A 60 14.14 16.06 1.75
N MET A 61 13.59 17.19 1.40
CA MET A 61 14.26 18.21 0.60
C MET A 61 14.20 19.57 1.28
N PRO A 62 15.21 20.45 1.06
CA PRO A 62 15.18 21.84 1.54
C PRO A 62 14.00 22.63 0.95
N GLU A 63 13.55 23.66 1.67
CA GLU A 63 12.51 24.62 1.30
C GLU A 63 11.09 24.03 1.17
N LEU A 64 10.91 22.97 0.40
CA LEU A 64 9.63 22.30 0.19
C LEU A 64 9.84 20.78 0.28
N ASP A 65 9.24 20.15 1.28
CA ASP A 65 9.33 18.71 1.42
C ASP A 65 8.46 17.96 0.39
N GLY A 66 8.80 16.68 0.14
CA GLY A 66 8.11 15.88 -0.86
C GLY A 66 6.63 15.65 -0.56
N LEU A 67 6.22 15.64 0.71
CA LEU A 67 4.82 15.47 1.09
C LEU A 67 4.00 16.71 0.75
N ASP A 68 4.52 17.89 1.00
CA ASP A 68 3.86 19.15 0.64
C ASP A 68 3.85 19.35 -0.89
N PHE A 69 4.98 19.06 -1.56
CA PHE A 69 5.03 19.03 -3.04
C PHE A 69 3.94 18.14 -3.64
N SER A 70 3.77 16.94 -3.10
CA SER A 70 2.80 15.95 -3.59
C SER A 70 1.35 16.42 -3.52
N ARG A 71 1.03 17.34 -2.61
CA ARG A 71 -0.31 17.98 -2.50
C ARG A 71 -0.54 19.09 -3.51
N MET A 72 0.54 19.62 -4.08
CA MET A 72 0.52 20.77 -4.98
C MET A 72 0.50 20.37 -6.46
N ILE A 73 0.88 19.14 -6.79
CA ILE A 73 0.88 18.63 -8.16
C ILE A 73 -0.47 18.02 -8.56
N ASP A 74 -0.66 17.80 -9.86
CA ASP A 74 -1.87 17.18 -10.40
C ASP A 74 -2.07 15.76 -9.84
N LYS A 75 -3.30 15.44 -9.44
CA LYS A 75 -3.67 14.13 -8.85
C LYS A 75 -3.56 12.94 -9.83
N SER A 76 -3.46 13.22 -11.12
CA SER A 76 -3.23 12.19 -12.15
C SER A 76 -1.81 11.66 -12.12
N VAL A 77 -0.84 12.47 -11.67
CA VAL A 77 0.56 12.07 -11.53
C VAL A 77 0.69 11.01 -10.44
N LYS A 78 1.24 9.87 -10.78
CA LYS A 78 1.52 8.79 -9.81
C LYS A 78 2.81 9.10 -9.06
N ILE A 79 2.79 8.88 -7.75
CA ILE A 79 3.90 9.22 -6.88
C ILE A 79 4.47 7.94 -6.28
N VAL A 80 5.79 7.79 -6.37
CA VAL A 80 6.57 6.82 -5.59
C VAL A 80 7.53 7.64 -4.74
N PHE A 81 7.36 7.59 -3.42
CA PHE A 81 8.27 8.29 -2.52
C PHE A 81 9.59 7.55 -2.34
N THR A 82 10.67 8.31 -2.21
CA THR A 82 11.97 7.81 -1.80
C THR A 82 12.38 8.49 -0.49
N THR A 83 13.03 7.78 0.43
CA THR A 83 13.41 8.35 1.73
C THR A 83 14.53 7.56 2.40
N ALA A 84 15.40 8.25 3.15
CA ALA A 84 16.37 7.63 4.05
C ALA A 84 15.76 7.26 5.42
N PHE A 85 14.55 7.73 5.73
CA PHE A 85 13.95 7.61 7.06
C PHE A 85 12.64 6.81 7.02
N ASP A 86 12.62 5.77 7.80
CA ASP A 86 11.49 4.86 7.96
C ASP A 86 10.24 5.49 8.60
N ARG A 87 10.34 6.60 9.31
CA ARG A 87 9.19 7.27 9.96
C ARG A 87 8.20 7.95 9.00
N TYR A 88 8.64 8.38 7.81
CA TYR A 88 7.79 9.10 6.85
C TYR A 88 6.85 8.18 6.05
N ALA A 89 7.10 6.89 6.01
CA ALA A 89 6.13 5.92 5.47
C ALA A 89 4.79 5.96 6.22
N ILE A 90 4.76 6.50 7.44
CA ILE A 90 3.56 6.64 8.28
C ILE A 90 2.74 7.90 7.91
N ASP A 91 3.40 9.02 7.60
CA ASP A 91 2.74 10.28 7.25
C ASP A 91 2.27 10.34 5.79
N GLY A 92 2.86 9.54 4.92
CA GLY A 92 2.45 9.38 3.51
C GLY A 92 1.04 8.84 3.30
N TYR A 93 0.38 8.40 4.35
CA TYR A 93 -1.03 7.98 4.33
C TYR A 93 -2.01 9.10 3.92
N LYS A 94 -1.59 10.35 4.00
CA LYS A 94 -2.41 11.52 3.61
C LYS A 94 -2.28 11.84 2.12
N VAL A 95 -1.39 11.14 1.40
CA VAL A 95 -1.10 11.38 -0.01
C VAL A 95 -1.27 10.06 -0.76
N ASN A 96 -1.94 10.11 -1.90
CA ASN A 96 -2.25 8.94 -2.74
C ASN A 96 -0.99 8.42 -3.49
N ALA A 97 0.04 8.01 -2.74
CA ALA A 97 1.26 7.42 -3.30
C ALA A 97 1.02 5.98 -3.76
N VAL A 98 1.69 5.60 -4.84
CA VAL A 98 1.65 4.22 -5.34
C VAL A 98 2.56 3.33 -4.52
N ASP A 99 3.71 3.87 -4.07
CA ASP A 99 4.72 3.11 -3.36
C ASP A 99 5.69 3.98 -2.55
N TYR A 100 6.53 3.34 -1.73
CA TYR A 100 7.60 3.94 -0.93
C TYR A 100 8.87 3.12 -1.05
N LEU A 101 9.99 3.75 -1.41
CA LEU A 101 11.31 3.14 -1.51
C LEU A 101 12.24 3.69 -0.44
N LEU A 102 12.83 2.80 0.35
CA LEU A 102 13.83 3.17 1.35
C LEU A 102 15.22 3.22 0.72
N LYS A 103 15.95 4.31 0.90
CA LYS A 103 17.36 4.43 0.51
C LYS A 103 18.25 3.55 1.41
N PRO A 104 19.22 2.79 0.86
CA PRO A 104 19.66 2.78 -0.54
C PRO A 104 18.74 1.96 -1.44
N ILE A 105 18.29 2.54 -2.55
CA ILE A 105 17.33 1.94 -3.48
C ILE A 105 18.06 1.00 -4.44
N SER A 106 17.66 -0.27 -4.47
CA SER A 106 18.16 -1.21 -5.49
C SER A 106 17.40 -1.05 -6.81
N TYR A 107 18.03 -1.47 -7.93
CA TYR A 107 17.32 -1.48 -9.22
C TYR A 107 16.10 -2.41 -9.22
N LYS A 108 16.15 -3.49 -8.43
CA LYS A 108 15.02 -4.40 -8.26
C LYS A 108 13.83 -3.69 -7.62
N ASP A 109 14.03 -3.01 -6.49
CA ASP A 109 12.96 -2.30 -5.79
C ASP A 109 12.36 -1.18 -6.66
N PHE A 110 13.23 -0.45 -7.37
CA PHE A 110 12.82 0.56 -8.36
C PHE A 110 11.94 -0.03 -9.45
N LEU A 111 12.37 -1.16 -10.05
CA LEU A 111 11.66 -1.82 -11.15
C LEU A 111 10.28 -2.34 -10.70
N GLU A 112 10.20 -2.94 -9.51
CA GLU A 112 8.95 -3.40 -8.92
C GLU A 112 7.97 -2.25 -8.66
N ALA A 113 8.44 -1.12 -8.12
CA ALA A 113 7.62 0.07 -7.92
C ALA A 113 7.11 0.66 -9.24
N ALA A 114 7.99 0.79 -10.24
CA ALA A 114 7.61 1.25 -11.57
C ALA A 114 6.60 0.32 -12.27
N GLY A 115 6.75 -0.99 -12.08
CA GLY A 115 5.82 -2.01 -12.59
C GLY A 115 4.41 -1.85 -12.00
N ARG A 116 4.31 -1.64 -10.68
CA ARG A 116 3.04 -1.36 -10.01
C ARG A 116 2.33 -0.10 -10.55
N VAL A 117 3.10 0.93 -10.91
CA VAL A 117 2.52 2.13 -11.55
C VAL A 117 1.96 1.81 -12.93
N LEU A 118 2.71 1.05 -13.75
CA LEU A 118 2.28 0.65 -15.08
C LEU A 118 0.98 -0.15 -15.07
N GLU A 119 0.87 -1.12 -14.16
CA GLU A 119 -0.35 -1.92 -13.94
C GLU A 119 -1.55 -1.04 -13.61
N ARG A 120 -1.41 -0.12 -12.64
CA ARG A 120 -2.48 0.81 -12.25
C ARG A 120 -2.92 1.75 -13.37
N MET A 121 -2.02 2.12 -14.27
CA MET A 121 -2.37 2.97 -15.41
C MET A 121 -3.02 2.17 -16.56
N GLY A 122 -2.68 0.88 -16.70
CA GLY A 122 -3.34 -0.04 -17.63
C GLY A 122 -4.81 -0.26 -17.25
N GLU A 123 -5.09 -0.50 -15.98
CA GLU A 123 -6.46 -0.66 -15.46
C GLU A 123 -7.34 0.59 -15.67
N SER A 124 -6.74 1.80 -15.66
CA SER A 124 -7.46 3.06 -15.91
C SER A 124 -7.88 3.26 -17.37
N ARG A 125 -7.29 2.55 -18.34
CA ARG A 125 -7.61 2.67 -19.77
C ARG A 125 -8.70 1.72 -20.25
N GLU A 126 -8.97 0.65 -19.50
CA GLU A 126 -10.04 -0.33 -19.81
C GLU A 126 -11.30 -0.14 -18.94
N ALA A 127 -11.42 0.98 -18.22
CA ALA A 127 -12.57 1.25 -17.38
C ALA A 127 -13.85 1.41 -18.22
N VAL A 128 -14.60 0.32 -18.33
CA VAL A 128 -16.02 0.33 -18.68
C VAL A 128 -16.74 1.21 -17.64
N PRO A 129 -17.60 2.18 -18.04
CA PRO A 129 -18.36 2.99 -17.09
C PRO A 129 -19.24 2.08 -16.23
N GLY A 130 -18.87 1.93 -14.96
CA GLY A 130 -19.58 1.06 -14.00
C GLY A 130 -18.71 0.10 -13.20
N ALA A 131 -17.46 -0.13 -13.59
CA ALA A 131 -16.50 -0.84 -12.77
C ALA A 131 -15.87 0.13 -11.76
N LEU A 132 -16.21 0.00 -10.49
CA LEU A 132 -15.49 0.63 -9.38
C LEU A 132 -14.02 0.24 -9.50
N SER A 133 -13.14 1.20 -9.79
CA SER A 133 -11.69 0.98 -9.70
C SER A 133 -11.39 0.63 -8.24
N VAL A 134 -11.15 -0.63 -7.97
CA VAL A 134 -10.67 -1.10 -6.68
C VAL A 134 -9.22 -0.61 -6.59
N ALA A 135 -9.05 0.60 -6.06
CA ALA A 135 -7.76 1.00 -5.55
C ALA A 135 -7.35 -0.09 -4.55
N ARG A 136 -6.30 -0.87 -4.85
CA ARG A 136 -5.79 -1.85 -3.89
C ARG A 136 -5.40 -1.09 -2.64
N ASN A 137 -6.27 -1.10 -1.66
CA ASN A 137 -6.02 -0.50 -0.38
C ASN A 137 -4.91 -1.31 0.30
N SER A 138 -3.85 -0.65 0.69
CA SER A 138 -2.70 -1.24 1.38
C SER A 138 -2.22 -0.31 2.49
N PHE A 139 -1.45 -0.83 3.42
CA PHE A 139 -0.75 -0.04 4.42
C PHE A 139 0.62 -0.65 4.73
N PHE A 140 1.54 0.20 5.22
CA PHE A 140 2.87 -0.26 5.62
C PHE A 140 2.91 -0.59 7.10
N VAL A 141 3.62 -1.67 7.43
CA VAL A 141 3.96 -2.05 8.79
C VAL A 141 5.47 -2.21 8.91
N LYS A 142 6.01 -1.78 10.05
CA LYS A 142 7.40 -2.04 10.38
C LYS A 142 7.52 -3.47 10.91
N SER A 143 8.31 -4.30 10.24
CA SER A 143 8.67 -5.64 10.67
C SER A 143 10.18 -5.74 10.74
N GLU A 144 10.71 -5.97 11.95
CA GLU A 144 12.15 -5.95 12.23
C GLU A 144 12.81 -4.62 11.79
N TYR A 145 13.66 -4.65 10.74
CA TYR A 145 14.40 -3.51 10.22
C TYR A 145 13.87 -3.00 8.87
N ARG A 146 12.70 -3.48 8.40
CA ARG A 146 12.13 -3.14 7.09
C ARG A 146 10.66 -2.78 7.21
N TYR A 147 10.16 -1.98 6.25
CA TYR A 147 8.73 -1.78 6.05
C TYR A 147 8.22 -2.78 5.03
N ILE A 148 7.08 -3.38 5.37
CA ILE A 148 6.38 -4.33 4.50
C ILE A 148 5.07 -3.67 4.13
N GLN A 149 4.79 -3.54 2.84
CA GLN A 149 3.49 -3.15 2.34
C GLN A 149 2.54 -4.34 2.45
N ILE A 150 1.41 -4.12 3.10
CA ILE A 150 0.36 -5.12 3.30
C ILE A 150 -0.84 -4.70 2.48
N TYR A 151 -1.20 -5.47 1.49
CA TYR A 151 -2.41 -5.27 0.72
C TYR A 151 -3.62 -5.86 1.45
N PHE A 152 -4.75 -5.14 1.45
CA PHE A 152 -5.93 -5.58 2.21
C PHE A 152 -6.49 -6.90 1.66
N ASP A 153 -6.42 -7.11 0.36
CA ASP A 153 -6.88 -8.33 -0.31
C ASP A 153 -6.05 -9.58 0.03
N GLU A 154 -4.82 -9.39 0.52
CA GLU A 154 -3.95 -10.47 0.97
C GLU A 154 -4.19 -10.85 2.44
N ILE A 155 -4.78 -9.95 3.25
CA ILE A 155 -4.96 -10.21 4.68
C ILE A 155 -6.06 -11.24 4.90
N LEU A 156 -5.72 -12.31 5.63
CA LEU A 156 -6.69 -13.30 6.11
C LEU A 156 -7.27 -12.87 7.45
N TYR A 157 -6.40 -12.57 8.40
CA TYR A 157 -6.74 -12.06 9.73
C TYR A 157 -5.50 -11.45 10.40
N VAL A 158 -5.76 -10.69 11.47
CA VAL A 158 -4.73 -10.10 12.33
C VAL A 158 -4.89 -10.63 13.74
N GLU A 159 -3.78 -11.03 14.36
CA GLU A 159 -3.70 -11.52 15.73
C GLU A 159 -2.83 -10.60 16.60
N GLY A 160 -3.36 -10.12 17.72
CA GLY A 160 -2.62 -9.32 18.70
C GLY A 160 -1.83 -10.19 19.66
N LEU A 161 -0.55 -9.88 19.82
CA LEU A 161 0.37 -10.56 20.73
C LEU A 161 1.11 -9.54 21.61
N LYS A 162 0.57 -9.21 22.79
CA LYS A 162 1.09 -8.15 23.68
C LYS A 162 1.29 -6.84 22.93
N ASP A 163 2.54 -6.40 22.75
CA ASP A 163 2.93 -5.15 22.07
C ASP A 163 3.07 -5.29 20.55
N TYR A 164 2.84 -6.49 20.01
CA TYR A 164 2.97 -6.80 18.59
C TYR A 164 1.64 -7.27 17.99
N VAL A 165 1.55 -7.18 16.68
CA VAL A 165 0.53 -7.88 15.91
C VAL A 165 1.17 -8.83 14.91
N LYS A 166 0.49 -9.94 14.65
CA LYS A 166 0.78 -10.88 13.57
C LYS A 166 -0.25 -10.68 12.48
N ILE A 167 0.18 -10.35 11.27
CA ILE A 167 -0.69 -10.20 10.12
C ILE A 167 -0.50 -11.45 9.24
N TYR A 168 -1.54 -12.22 9.11
CA TYR A 168 -1.56 -13.45 8.32
C TYR A 168 -2.04 -13.14 6.91
N LEU A 169 -1.21 -13.44 5.92
CA LEU A 169 -1.43 -13.14 4.51
C LEU A 169 -1.70 -14.42 3.72
N SER A 170 -2.53 -14.31 2.69
CA SER A 170 -2.77 -15.38 1.74
C SER A 170 -1.50 -15.80 1.01
N GLY A 171 -1.31 -17.11 0.84
CA GLY A 171 -0.15 -17.65 0.13
C GLY A 171 1.17 -17.63 0.92
N THR A 172 1.20 -17.09 2.15
CA THR A 172 2.41 -17.08 2.99
C THR A 172 2.28 -18.04 4.17
N ARG A 173 3.37 -18.72 4.54
CA ARG A 173 3.38 -19.62 5.72
C ARG A 173 3.60 -18.87 7.02
N GLU A 174 4.37 -17.78 6.97
CA GLU A 174 4.75 -17.02 8.17
C GLU A 174 4.01 -15.69 8.20
N PRO A 175 3.48 -15.28 9.37
CA PRO A 175 2.83 -14.00 9.51
C PRO A 175 3.86 -12.86 9.52
N VAL A 176 3.46 -11.69 9.05
CA VAL A 176 4.22 -10.47 9.24
C VAL A 176 4.05 -10.00 10.69
N LEU A 177 5.17 -9.89 11.40
CA LEU A 177 5.22 -9.42 12.79
C LEU A 177 5.51 -7.90 12.81
N SER A 178 4.67 -7.11 13.49
CA SER A 178 4.87 -5.66 13.59
C SER A 178 4.59 -5.13 14.99
N HIS A 179 5.40 -4.15 15.43
CA HIS A 179 5.22 -3.43 16.68
C HIS A 179 4.20 -2.29 16.50
N ILE A 180 2.94 -2.69 16.39
CA ILE A 180 1.79 -1.79 16.24
C ILE A 180 0.63 -2.29 17.11
N SER A 181 -0.20 -1.39 17.63
CA SER A 181 -1.34 -1.81 18.43
C SER A 181 -2.51 -2.29 17.57
N MET A 182 -3.33 -3.22 18.09
CA MET A 182 -4.57 -3.68 17.45
C MET A 182 -5.51 -2.53 17.07
N LYS A 183 -5.61 -1.49 17.92
CA LYS A 183 -6.42 -0.30 17.65
C LYS A 183 -5.89 0.50 16.45
N ALA A 184 -4.57 0.60 16.31
CA ALA A 184 -3.96 1.30 15.20
C ALA A 184 -4.08 0.53 13.88
N VAL A 185 -4.07 -0.82 13.91
CA VAL A 185 -4.38 -1.64 12.73
C VAL A 185 -5.85 -1.50 12.37
N GLU A 186 -6.77 -1.63 13.33
CA GLU A 186 -8.21 -1.50 13.11
C GLU A 186 -8.59 -0.16 12.46
N ALA A 187 -7.95 0.94 12.87
CA ALA A 187 -8.17 2.27 12.29
C ALA A 187 -7.70 2.40 10.83
N ARG A 188 -6.85 1.48 10.35
CA ARG A 188 -6.31 1.46 8.98
C ARG A 188 -7.07 0.53 8.05
N LEU A 189 -7.76 -0.46 8.61
CA LEU A 189 -8.51 -1.43 7.84
C LEU A 189 -9.92 -0.92 7.52
N PRO A 190 -10.41 -1.05 6.27
CA PRO A 190 -11.76 -0.63 5.93
C PRO A 190 -12.81 -1.48 6.67
N ALA A 191 -13.71 -0.82 7.39
CA ALA A 191 -14.78 -1.49 8.15
C ALA A 191 -15.77 -2.24 7.24
N SER A 192 -15.83 -1.92 5.94
CA SER A 192 -16.60 -2.69 4.94
C SER A 192 -16.05 -4.09 4.75
N GLU A 193 -14.73 -4.28 4.79
CA GLU A 193 -14.05 -5.54 4.49
C GLU A 193 -13.61 -6.31 5.73
N PHE A 194 -13.36 -5.63 6.85
CA PHE A 194 -12.83 -6.22 8.07
C PHE A 194 -13.79 -6.09 9.23
N ILE A 195 -13.71 -7.05 10.16
CA ILE A 195 -14.50 -7.05 11.38
C ILE A 195 -13.63 -7.50 12.57
N ARG A 196 -13.68 -6.74 13.65
CA ARG A 196 -13.04 -7.16 14.90
C ARG A 196 -13.97 -8.09 15.67
N ILE A 197 -13.50 -9.31 15.95
CA ILE A 197 -14.30 -10.36 16.61
C ILE A 197 -13.80 -10.72 18.00
N HIS A 198 -12.63 -10.19 18.38
CA HIS A 198 -12.03 -10.40 19.69
C HIS A 198 -11.10 -9.24 20.05
N ARG A 199 -10.78 -9.07 21.34
CA ARG A 199 -9.78 -8.06 21.76
C ARG A 199 -8.44 -8.21 21.02
N SER A 200 -8.10 -9.44 20.60
CA SER A 200 -6.85 -9.79 19.92
C SER A 200 -7.05 -10.28 18.50
N PHE A 201 -8.24 -10.21 17.90
CA PHE A 201 -8.43 -10.67 16.52
C PHE A 201 -9.32 -9.72 15.70
N ILE A 202 -8.82 -9.42 14.48
CA ILE A 202 -9.56 -8.80 13.38
C ILE A 202 -9.54 -9.79 12.22
N VAL A 203 -10.67 -10.05 11.58
CA VAL A 203 -10.77 -10.98 10.46
C VAL A 203 -11.29 -10.28 9.21
N ARG A 204 -10.87 -10.75 8.06
CA ARG A 204 -11.43 -10.31 6.80
C ARG A 204 -12.74 -11.05 6.53
N LYS A 205 -13.79 -10.30 6.23
CA LYS A 205 -15.17 -10.79 6.15
C LYS A 205 -15.37 -11.85 5.07
N ASP A 206 -14.80 -11.64 3.88
CA ASP A 206 -14.89 -12.57 2.74
C ASP A 206 -14.06 -13.86 2.91
N ARG A 207 -13.19 -13.92 3.94
CA ARG A 207 -12.41 -15.10 4.29
C ARG A 207 -13.05 -15.94 5.40
N ILE A 208 -14.19 -15.51 5.91
CA ILE A 208 -14.98 -16.27 6.89
C ILE A 208 -15.68 -17.42 6.16
N ARG A 209 -15.29 -18.67 6.45
CA ARG A 209 -15.90 -19.88 5.90
C ARG A 209 -17.14 -20.30 6.69
N SER A 210 -17.07 -20.25 8.01
CA SER A 210 -18.18 -20.59 8.88
C SER A 210 -18.12 -19.85 10.20
N ILE A 211 -19.28 -19.64 10.80
CA ILE A 211 -19.45 -19.06 12.13
C ILE A 211 -20.08 -20.12 13.02
N GLU A 212 -19.38 -20.48 14.09
CA GLU A 212 -19.78 -21.52 15.03
C GLU A 212 -20.02 -20.92 16.44
N ARG A 213 -20.64 -21.70 17.34
CA ARG A 213 -20.84 -21.25 18.73
C ARG A 213 -19.54 -20.87 19.46
N SER A 214 -18.43 -21.53 19.11
CA SER A 214 -17.12 -21.35 19.75
C SER A 214 -16.18 -20.38 19.03
N GLY A 215 -16.51 -19.91 17.82
CA GLY A 215 -15.62 -19.06 17.04
C GLY A 215 -15.97 -18.95 15.57
N VAL A 216 -15.09 -18.30 14.84
CA VAL A 216 -15.16 -18.10 13.40
C VAL A 216 -14.06 -18.95 12.76
N VAL A 217 -14.37 -19.65 11.67
CA VAL A 217 -13.39 -20.37 10.86
C VAL A 217 -12.99 -19.52 9.67
N VAL A 218 -11.70 -19.20 9.58
CA VAL A 218 -11.11 -18.41 8.47
C VAL A 218 -10.27 -19.34 7.61
N CYS A 219 -10.44 -19.27 6.29
CA CYS A 219 -9.70 -20.07 5.32
C CYS A 219 -8.91 -19.22 4.35
N ASP A 220 -7.77 -19.76 3.91
CA ASP A 220 -7.07 -19.27 2.73
C ASP A 220 -7.60 -20.02 1.49
N THR A 221 -8.18 -19.30 0.54
CA THR A 221 -8.70 -19.87 -0.70
C THR A 221 -7.60 -20.37 -1.63
N ASN A 222 -6.35 -19.93 -1.42
CA ASN A 222 -5.20 -20.23 -2.27
C ASN A 222 -4.29 -21.31 -1.68
N ALA A 223 -4.56 -21.80 -0.47
CA ALA A 223 -3.76 -22.83 0.19
C ALA A 223 -4.64 -23.98 0.68
N SER A 224 -4.13 -25.21 0.58
CA SER A 224 -4.74 -26.42 1.15
C SER A 224 -4.69 -26.44 2.70
N MET A 225 -4.76 -25.28 3.35
CA MET A 225 -4.72 -25.19 4.80
C MET A 225 -6.12 -25.44 5.38
N GLU A 226 -6.18 -26.35 6.35
CA GLU A 226 -7.35 -26.46 7.22
C GLU A 226 -7.68 -25.10 7.83
N GLY A 227 -8.97 -24.71 7.77
CA GLY A 227 -9.43 -23.41 8.25
C GLY A 227 -9.04 -23.19 9.72
N ARG A 228 -8.47 -22.02 10.03
CA ARG A 228 -8.12 -21.67 11.41
C ARG A 228 -9.36 -21.20 12.18
N ARG A 229 -9.63 -21.85 13.30
CA ARG A 229 -10.70 -21.40 14.22
C ARG A 229 -10.19 -20.25 15.11
N ILE A 230 -10.90 -19.13 15.10
CA ILE A 230 -10.59 -17.91 15.84
C ILE A 230 -11.72 -17.66 16.85
N PRO A 231 -11.42 -17.46 18.15
CA PRO A 231 -12.44 -17.26 19.18
C PRO A 231 -13.14 -15.91 19.03
N VAL A 232 -14.42 -15.85 19.38
CA VAL A 232 -15.22 -14.62 19.44
C VAL A 232 -15.33 -14.16 20.89
N GLY A 233 -14.91 -12.92 21.16
CA GLY A 233 -15.07 -12.31 22.47
C GLY A 233 -16.52 -11.88 22.74
N GLU A 234 -16.97 -11.96 24.01
CA GLU A 234 -18.34 -11.61 24.41
C GLU A 234 -18.80 -10.25 23.87
N ASN A 235 -17.95 -9.23 24.00
CA ASN A 235 -18.26 -7.85 23.59
C ASN A 235 -18.36 -7.67 22.06
N TYR A 236 -17.98 -8.69 21.27
CA TYR A 236 -17.95 -8.64 19.82
C TYR A 236 -19.05 -9.50 19.17
N ARG A 237 -19.80 -10.27 19.97
CA ARG A 237 -20.86 -11.16 19.47
C ARG A 237 -21.98 -10.40 18.77
N GLU A 238 -22.38 -9.29 19.32
CA GLU A 238 -23.47 -8.48 18.75
C GLU A 238 -23.07 -7.88 17.39
N GLN A 239 -21.82 -7.41 17.25
CA GLN A 239 -21.31 -6.91 15.99
C GLN A 239 -21.25 -8.00 14.92
N LEU A 240 -20.82 -9.21 15.30
CA LEU A 240 -20.77 -10.36 14.40
C LEU A 240 -22.18 -10.82 13.99
N ARG A 241 -23.16 -10.77 14.91
CA ARG A 241 -24.57 -11.08 14.62
C ARG A 241 -25.14 -10.14 13.58
N ARG A 242 -24.94 -8.82 13.75
CA ARG A 242 -25.40 -7.82 12.76
C ARG A 242 -24.78 -8.02 11.38
N PHE A 243 -23.52 -8.43 11.34
CA PHE A 243 -22.87 -8.79 10.08
C PHE A 243 -23.55 -9.97 9.39
N MET A 244 -23.93 -11.03 10.14
CA MET A 244 -24.66 -12.17 9.58
C MET A 244 -26.05 -11.78 9.07
N GLU A 245 -26.80 -11.00 9.86
CA GLU A 245 -28.16 -10.57 9.51
C GLU A 245 -28.18 -9.66 8.27
N GLY A 246 -27.19 -8.77 8.12
CA GLY A 246 -27.05 -7.91 6.93
C GLY A 246 -26.66 -8.66 5.65
N GLY A 247 -26.07 -9.85 5.75
CA GLY A 247 -25.75 -10.73 4.60
C GLY A 247 -26.85 -11.73 4.24
N MET A 248 -27.93 -11.82 5.00
CA MET A 248 -29.06 -12.73 4.76
C MET A 248 -30.29 -12.03 4.14
N SER A 249 -30.17 -10.75 3.79
CA SER A 249 -31.24 -9.96 3.17
C SER A 249 -31.03 -9.85 1.66
N GLU A 250 -31.07 -11.01 0.95
CA GLU A 250 -31.33 -11.13 -0.51
C GLU A 250 -31.93 -12.50 -0.78
#